data_db6af3bb8c4dfd78962657930d1e61cf
#
_entry.id   db6af3bb8c4dfd78962657930d1e61cf
#
_cell.length_a   1.000
_cell.length_b   1.000
_cell.length_c   1.000
_cell.angle_alpha   90.00
_cell.angle_beta   90.00
_cell.angle_gamma   90.00
#
_symmetry.space_group_name_H-M   'P 1'
#
loop_
_entity.id
_entity.type
_entity.pdbx_description
1 polymer ?
#
loop_
_entity_poly.entity_id
_entity_poly.type
_entity_poly.pdbx_seq_one_letter_code
_entity_poly.pdbx_strand_id
1 'polypeptide(L)'
;MTKWTLSVVLCGLLVASVSLQAHHSLAGVYALGKEAKVTGAFKAFRLVNPHSTMKIDVKNKDGSLVEWTFVGGSVQQISRLGLKEGPNALKPGDEITVTIVPALDGKSPVGLLSAITYADGHTVRFRSPDE
;
A
#
# COMPACT_ATOMS: atom_id res chain seq x y z
N MET A 1 39.32 6.57 24.65
CA MET A 1 38.62 6.21 23.41
C MET A 1 39.42 6.74 22.22
N THR A 2 39.76 5.88 21.29
CA THR A 2 40.47 6.28 20.07
C THR A 2 39.49 7.00 19.13
N LYS A 3 39.97 7.89 18.27
CA LYS A 3 39.14 8.64 17.29
C LYS A 3 38.30 7.72 16.40
N TRP A 4 38.77 6.51 16.16
CA TRP A 4 38.05 5.47 15.38
C TRP A 4 36.83 4.90 16.07
N THR A 5 36.86 4.70 17.40
CA THR A 5 35.70 4.20 18.16
C THR A 5 34.60 5.24 18.24
N LEU A 6 34.94 6.53 18.30
CA LEU A 6 33.98 7.62 18.30
C LEU A 6 33.22 7.71 16.95
N SER A 7 33.95 7.53 15.83
CA SER A 7 33.37 7.56 14.49
C SER A 7 32.40 6.39 14.26
N VAL A 8 32.73 5.18 14.73
CA VAL A 8 31.86 4.00 14.59
C VAL A 8 30.57 4.15 15.41
N VAL A 9 30.66 4.69 16.63
CA VAL A 9 29.50 4.95 17.48
C VAL A 9 28.61 6.03 16.87
N LEU A 10 29.15 7.08 16.30
CA LEU A 10 28.41 8.17 15.66
C LEU A 10 27.67 7.69 14.40
N CYS A 11 28.33 6.86 13.56
CA CYS A 11 27.68 6.23 12.39
C CYS A 11 26.58 5.27 12.79
N GLY A 12 26.75 4.49 13.87
CA GLY A 12 25.72 3.58 14.38
C GLY A 12 24.47 4.30 14.87
N LEU A 13 24.62 5.44 15.54
CA LEU A 13 23.52 6.29 16.01
C LEU A 13 22.76 6.96 14.87
N LEU A 14 23.43 7.36 13.79
CA LEU A 14 22.80 7.94 12.60
C LEU A 14 21.94 6.94 11.84
N VAL A 15 22.38 5.68 11.74
CA VAL A 15 21.59 4.61 11.06
C VAL A 15 20.34 4.22 11.87
N ALA A 16 20.41 4.23 13.21
CA ALA A 16 19.26 3.93 14.06
C ALA A 16 18.16 5.00 13.99
N SER A 17 18.52 6.27 13.76
CA SER A 17 17.54 7.36 13.70
C SER A 17 16.68 7.38 12.43
N VAL A 18 17.16 6.83 11.31
CA VAL A 18 16.42 6.81 10.03
C VAL A 18 15.23 5.85 10.08
N SER A 19 15.35 4.73 10.77
CA SER A 19 14.28 3.74 10.90
C SER A 19 13.08 4.24 11.72
N LEU A 20 13.32 5.06 12.73
CA LEU A 20 12.27 5.64 13.60
C LEU A 20 11.43 6.69 12.87
N GLN A 21 12.03 7.49 11.98
CA GLN A 21 11.31 8.52 11.23
C GLN A 21 10.36 7.92 10.17
N ALA A 22 10.70 6.80 9.56
CA ALA A 22 9.85 6.15 8.57
C ALA A 22 8.55 5.61 9.18
N HIS A 23 8.60 5.05 10.38
CA HIS A 23 7.41 4.59 11.11
C HIS A 23 6.50 5.74 11.56
N HIS A 24 7.07 6.84 12.02
CA HIS A 24 6.31 8.03 12.41
C HIS A 24 5.60 8.71 11.24
N SER A 25 6.16 8.67 10.03
CA SER A 25 5.53 9.28 8.85
C SER A 25 4.27 8.52 8.39
N LEU A 26 4.26 7.19 8.48
CA LEU A 26 3.08 6.38 8.13
C LEU A 26 1.95 6.55 9.15
N ALA A 27 2.27 6.55 10.45
CA ALA A 27 1.29 6.77 11.52
C ALA A 27 0.66 8.18 11.50
N GLY A 28 1.33 9.17 10.92
CA GLY A 28 0.80 10.52 10.70
C GLY A 28 -0.21 10.63 9.55
N VAL A 29 -0.27 9.62 8.68
CA VAL A 29 -1.11 9.63 7.48
C VAL A 29 -2.17 8.54 7.51
N TYR A 30 -1.84 7.36 8.04
CA TYR A 30 -2.69 6.17 8.02
C TYR A 30 -3.04 5.68 9.42
N ALA A 31 -4.26 5.17 9.57
CA ALA A 31 -4.77 4.59 10.82
C ALA A 31 -4.20 3.18 11.02
N LEU A 32 -2.91 3.10 11.39
CA LEU A 32 -2.21 1.83 11.59
C LEU A 32 -2.97 0.95 12.59
N GLY A 33 -3.07 -0.35 12.31
CA GLY A 33 -3.84 -1.31 13.09
C GLY A 33 -5.33 -1.32 12.79
N LYS A 34 -5.82 -0.50 11.84
CA LYS A 34 -7.18 -0.57 11.31
C LYS A 34 -7.19 -1.12 9.90
N GLU A 35 -8.22 -1.87 9.58
CA GLU A 35 -8.48 -2.33 8.20
C GLU A 35 -9.84 -1.81 7.72
N ALA A 36 -9.92 -1.53 6.42
CA ALA A 36 -11.16 -1.24 5.71
C ALA A 36 -11.18 -1.99 4.38
N LYS A 37 -12.36 -2.20 3.84
CA LYS A 37 -12.56 -2.80 2.52
C LYS A 37 -13.24 -1.82 1.61
N VAL A 38 -12.72 -1.69 0.40
CA VAL A 38 -13.24 -0.80 -0.64
C VAL A 38 -13.45 -1.62 -1.91
N THR A 39 -14.68 -1.64 -2.42
CA THR A 39 -15.03 -2.35 -3.66
C THR A 39 -15.21 -1.36 -4.80
N GLY A 40 -14.63 -1.67 -5.95
CA GLY A 40 -14.76 -0.84 -7.15
C GLY A 40 -14.11 -1.46 -8.37
N ALA A 41 -14.16 -0.75 -9.48
CA ALA A 41 -13.58 -1.16 -10.73
C ALA A 41 -12.09 -0.79 -10.81
N PHE A 42 -11.24 -1.76 -11.07
CA PHE A 42 -9.82 -1.51 -11.28
C PHE A 42 -9.60 -0.53 -12.44
N LYS A 43 -8.72 0.42 -12.25
CA LYS A 43 -8.41 1.44 -13.27
C LYS A 43 -7.00 1.32 -13.81
N ALA A 44 -6.01 1.40 -12.96
CA ALA A 44 -4.61 1.35 -13.37
C ALA A 44 -3.64 1.11 -12.20
N PHE A 45 -2.46 0.59 -12.53
CA PHE A 45 -1.26 0.72 -11.72
C PHE A 45 -0.37 1.84 -12.22
N ARG A 46 0.22 2.60 -11.31
CA ARG A 46 1.41 3.41 -11.57
C ARG A 46 2.59 2.72 -10.91
N LEU A 47 3.42 2.07 -11.71
CA LEU A 47 4.56 1.28 -11.25
C LEU A 47 5.77 2.17 -11.01
N VAL A 48 6.13 2.35 -9.75
CA VAL A 48 7.27 3.16 -9.31
C VAL A 48 7.88 2.50 -8.07
N ASN A 49 9.20 2.52 -7.95
CA ASN A 49 9.90 2.11 -6.74
C ASN A 49 10.14 3.31 -5.82
N PRO A 50 10.12 3.14 -4.50
CA PRO A 50 9.89 1.89 -3.77
C PRO A 50 8.40 1.53 -3.62
N HIS A 51 7.47 2.45 -3.87
CA HIS A 51 6.02 2.27 -3.65
C HIS A 51 5.23 2.62 -4.91
N SER A 52 4.63 1.60 -5.51
CA SER A 52 3.67 1.78 -6.60
C SER A 52 2.31 2.22 -6.06
N THR A 53 1.46 2.72 -6.94
CA THR A 53 0.07 3.04 -6.59
C THR A 53 -0.90 2.28 -7.48
N MET A 54 -2.04 1.92 -6.92
CA MET A 54 -3.18 1.34 -7.62
C MET A 54 -4.36 2.26 -7.52
N LYS A 55 -5.13 2.41 -8.60
CA LYS A 55 -6.35 3.21 -8.66
C LYS A 55 -7.55 2.35 -8.99
N ILE A 56 -8.67 2.61 -8.31
CA ILE A 56 -9.98 2.05 -8.63
C ILE A 56 -11.02 3.16 -8.68
N ASP A 57 -12.08 2.97 -9.44
CA ASP A 57 -13.26 3.83 -9.43
C ASP A 57 -14.34 3.19 -8.57
N VAL A 58 -14.78 3.89 -7.52
CA VAL A 58 -15.82 3.46 -6.58
C VAL A 58 -17.10 4.20 -6.88
N LYS A 59 -18.20 3.46 -7.08
CA LYS A 59 -19.52 4.05 -7.32
C LYS A 59 -20.21 4.36 -6.00
N ASN A 60 -20.55 5.62 -5.79
CA ASN A 60 -21.35 6.09 -4.69
C ASN A 60 -22.84 5.70 -4.84
N LYS A 61 -23.59 5.85 -3.76
CA LYS A 61 -25.04 5.57 -3.75
C LYS A 61 -25.83 6.44 -4.74
N ASP A 62 -25.37 7.66 -5.01
CA ASP A 62 -25.95 8.59 -5.99
C ASP A 62 -25.53 8.32 -7.44
N GLY A 63 -24.69 7.30 -7.68
CA GLY A 63 -24.18 6.92 -8.99
C GLY A 63 -22.93 7.64 -9.42
N SER A 64 -22.46 8.65 -8.67
CA SER A 64 -21.17 9.31 -8.93
C SER A 64 -19.99 8.38 -8.70
N LEU A 65 -18.89 8.61 -9.42
CA LEU A 65 -17.65 7.85 -9.25
C LEU A 65 -16.64 8.66 -8.44
N VAL A 66 -15.99 7.99 -7.50
CA VAL A 66 -14.85 8.52 -6.73
C VAL A 66 -13.65 7.66 -7.02
N GLU A 67 -12.57 8.28 -7.50
CA GLU A 67 -11.29 7.61 -7.68
C GLU A 67 -10.59 7.42 -6.32
N TRP A 68 -10.32 6.16 -5.99
CA TRP A 68 -9.51 5.79 -4.84
C TRP A 68 -8.09 5.46 -5.27
N THR A 69 -7.11 5.88 -4.46
CA THR A 69 -5.69 5.61 -4.68
C THR A 69 -5.12 4.83 -3.51
N PHE A 70 -4.52 3.69 -3.79
CA PHE A 70 -3.87 2.84 -2.79
C PHE A 70 -2.37 2.79 -3.03
N VAL A 71 -1.60 2.97 -1.97
CA VAL A 71 -0.14 2.91 -1.99
C VAL A 71 0.31 1.54 -1.51
N GLY A 72 1.17 0.87 -2.24
CA GLY A 72 1.75 -0.39 -1.80
C GLY A 72 2.43 -1.18 -2.90
N GLY A 73 3.40 -1.96 -2.47
CA GLY A 73 4.17 -2.83 -3.33
C GLY A 73 5.24 -2.12 -4.15
N SER A 74 6.40 -2.74 -4.24
CA SER A 74 7.41 -2.39 -5.22
C SER A 74 7.02 -2.93 -6.60
N VAL A 75 7.66 -2.45 -7.65
CA VAL A 75 7.47 -2.99 -9.01
C VAL A 75 7.72 -4.50 -9.04
N GLN A 76 8.77 -4.97 -8.35
CA GLN A 76 9.10 -6.40 -8.27
C GLN A 76 8.04 -7.21 -7.53
N GLN A 77 7.45 -6.68 -6.47
CA GLN A 77 6.39 -7.35 -5.72
C GLN A 77 5.14 -7.51 -6.58
N ILE A 78 4.71 -6.45 -7.27
CA ILE A 78 3.56 -6.49 -8.19
C ILE A 78 3.77 -7.50 -9.30
N SER A 79 4.99 -7.57 -9.87
CA SER A 79 5.34 -8.57 -10.89
C SER A 79 5.31 -10.00 -10.34
N ARG A 80 5.89 -10.24 -9.16
CA ARG A 80 5.88 -11.58 -8.53
C ARG A 80 4.48 -12.06 -8.19
N LEU A 81 3.60 -11.16 -7.80
CA LEU A 81 2.20 -11.48 -7.52
C LEU A 81 1.37 -11.69 -8.80
N GLY A 82 1.95 -11.48 -9.98
CA GLY A 82 1.29 -11.68 -11.27
C GLY A 82 0.15 -10.71 -11.57
N LEU A 83 0.19 -9.51 -10.96
CA LEU A 83 -0.91 -8.54 -11.02
C LEU A 83 -0.93 -7.73 -12.32
N LYS A 84 0.21 -7.63 -13.01
CA LYS A 84 0.30 -6.95 -14.30
C LYS A 84 0.24 -7.94 -15.45
N GLU A 85 1.02 -8.98 -15.36
CA GLU A 85 1.12 -10.05 -16.38
C GLU A 85 1.23 -11.38 -15.62
N GLY A 86 0.20 -12.23 -15.71
CA GLY A 86 0.19 -13.50 -15.01
C GLY A 86 -1.20 -13.92 -14.54
N PRO A 87 -1.28 -14.90 -13.63
CA PRO A 87 -2.55 -15.50 -13.23
C PRO A 87 -3.48 -14.54 -12.48
N ASN A 88 -2.92 -13.48 -11.89
CA ASN A 88 -3.67 -12.48 -11.15
C ASN A 88 -3.75 -11.13 -11.90
N ALA A 89 -3.48 -11.12 -13.21
CA ALA A 89 -3.47 -9.87 -13.98
C ALA A 89 -4.81 -9.15 -13.93
N LEU A 90 -4.77 -7.85 -13.57
CA LEU A 90 -5.92 -6.97 -13.54
C LEU A 90 -6.06 -6.19 -14.84
N LYS A 91 -7.28 -6.10 -15.34
CA LYS A 91 -7.64 -5.30 -16.49
C LYS A 91 -8.56 -4.15 -16.06
N PRO A 92 -8.45 -2.97 -16.70
CA PRO A 92 -9.38 -1.88 -16.44
C PRO A 92 -10.84 -2.35 -16.53
N GLY A 93 -11.63 -2.05 -15.47
CA GLY A 93 -13.02 -2.46 -15.36
C GLY A 93 -13.27 -3.72 -14.52
N ASP A 94 -12.22 -4.48 -14.18
CA ASP A 94 -12.37 -5.64 -13.27
C ASP A 94 -12.88 -5.20 -11.90
N GLU A 95 -13.97 -5.79 -11.43
CA GLU A 95 -14.48 -5.54 -10.09
C GLU A 95 -13.65 -6.28 -9.06
N ILE A 96 -13.12 -5.54 -8.10
CA ILE A 96 -12.28 -6.06 -7.02
C ILE A 96 -12.65 -5.43 -5.69
N THR A 97 -12.38 -6.15 -4.60
CA THR A 97 -12.41 -5.60 -3.25
C THR A 97 -11.00 -5.45 -2.72
N VAL A 98 -10.63 -4.24 -2.36
CA VAL A 98 -9.31 -3.91 -1.84
C VAL A 98 -9.37 -3.81 -0.32
N THR A 99 -8.53 -4.57 0.37
CA THR A 99 -8.31 -4.43 1.81
C THR A 99 -7.17 -3.43 2.01
N ILE A 100 -7.39 -2.44 2.86
CA ILE A 100 -6.48 -1.31 3.07
C ILE A 100 -6.30 -0.98 4.55
N VAL A 101 -5.18 -0.32 4.88
CA VAL A 101 -5.10 0.53 6.06
C VAL A 101 -5.59 1.92 5.64
N PRO A 102 -6.72 2.42 6.16
CA PRO A 102 -7.33 3.66 5.69
C PRO A 102 -6.54 4.89 6.12
N ALA A 103 -6.80 6.03 5.47
CA ALA A 103 -6.31 7.32 5.91
C ALA A 103 -6.76 7.61 7.36
N LEU A 104 -5.95 8.37 8.10
CA LEU A 104 -6.20 8.68 9.50
C LEU A 104 -7.50 9.47 9.71
N ASP A 105 -7.90 10.30 8.75
CA ASP A 105 -9.16 11.06 8.77
C ASP A 105 -10.40 10.20 8.50
N GLY A 106 -10.23 8.97 8.04
CA GLY A 106 -11.31 8.03 7.70
C GLY A 106 -12.22 8.46 6.56
N LYS A 107 -11.85 9.50 5.81
CA LYS A 107 -12.68 10.12 4.74
C LYS A 107 -11.97 10.21 3.40
N SER A 108 -10.67 10.51 3.40
CA SER A 108 -9.89 10.64 2.18
C SER A 108 -9.87 9.33 1.39
N PRO A 109 -10.06 9.35 0.06
CA PRO A 109 -10.11 8.16 -0.78
C PRO A 109 -8.69 7.62 -1.06
N VAL A 110 -7.94 7.36 0.00
CA VAL A 110 -6.56 6.83 -0.04
C VAL A 110 -6.35 5.80 1.06
N GLY A 111 -5.41 4.88 0.83
CA GLY A 111 -5.04 3.88 1.83
C GLY A 111 -3.75 3.15 1.49
N LEU A 112 -3.22 2.40 2.46
CA LEU A 112 -2.15 1.45 2.21
C LEU A 112 -2.77 0.12 1.75
N LEU A 113 -2.27 -0.39 0.63
CA LEU A 113 -2.72 -1.65 0.05
C LEU A 113 -2.26 -2.84 0.89
N SER A 114 -3.20 -3.63 1.39
CA SER A 114 -2.93 -4.86 2.15
C SER A 114 -3.26 -6.11 1.35
N ALA A 115 -4.40 -6.15 0.67
CA ALA A 115 -4.81 -7.29 -0.14
C ALA A 115 -5.79 -6.88 -1.24
N ILE A 116 -5.88 -7.72 -2.28
CA ILE A 116 -6.88 -7.64 -3.36
C ILE A 116 -7.67 -8.93 -3.36
N THR A 117 -8.99 -8.85 -3.26
CA THR A 117 -9.92 -9.97 -3.42
C THR A 117 -10.66 -9.82 -4.76
N TYR A 118 -10.59 -10.84 -5.58
CA TYR A 118 -11.20 -10.90 -6.90
C TYR A 118 -12.67 -11.32 -6.82
N ALA A 119 -13.41 -11.16 -7.91
CA ALA A 119 -14.84 -11.51 -7.98
C ALA A 119 -15.12 -13.00 -7.71
N ASP A 120 -14.16 -13.89 -8.00
CA ASP A 120 -14.26 -15.33 -7.70
C ASP A 120 -13.93 -15.68 -6.24
N GLY A 121 -13.53 -14.69 -5.43
CA GLY A 121 -13.23 -14.84 -4.01
C GLY A 121 -11.77 -15.13 -3.69
N HIS A 122 -10.89 -15.42 -4.67
CA HIS A 122 -9.48 -15.58 -4.35
C HIS A 122 -8.84 -14.24 -3.94
N THR A 123 -7.83 -14.31 -3.08
CA THR A 123 -7.20 -13.12 -2.50
C THR A 123 -5.69 -13.15 -2.68
N VAL A 124 -5.15 -12.04 -3.15
CA VAL A 124 -3.69 -11.78 -3.24
C VAL A 124 -3.31 -10.78 -2.15
N ARG A 125 -2.31 -11.13 -1.31
CA ARG A 125 -1.86 -10.31 -0.19
C ARG A 125 -0.54 -9.62 -0.47
N PHE A 126 -0.46 -8.36 -0.08
CA PHE A 126 0.75 -7.52 -0.15
C PHE A 126 1.49 -7.49 1.18
N ARG A 127 0.77 -7.59 2.28
CA ARG A 127 1.30 -7.57 3.64
C ARG A 127 0.83 -8.82 4.38
N SER A 128 1.66 -9.31 5.26
CA SER A 128 1.25 -10.34 6.22
C SER A 128 0.26 -9.74 7.22
N PRO A 129 -0.73 -10.51 7.72
CA PRO A 129 -1.64 -10.03 8.75
C PRO A 129 -0.94 -9.61 10.05
N ASP A 130 0.30 -10.07 10.24
CA ASP A 130 1.10 -9.90 11.46
C ASP A 130 2.16 -8.79 11.36
N GLU A 131 2.18 -7.99 10.28
CA GLU A 131 3.09 -6.85 10.08
C GLU A 131 2.44 -5.50 10.33
#